data_30e8017bbb2c33e6386f8b0575e60b1e
#
_entry.id   30e8017bbb2c33e6386f8b0575e60b1e
#
_cell.length_a   1.000
_cell.length_b   1.000
_cell.length_c   1.000
_cell.angle_alpha   90.00
_cell.angle_beta   90.00
_cell.angle_gamma   90.00
#
_symmetry.space_group_name_H-M   'P 1'
#
loop_
_entity.id
_entity.type
_entity.pdbx_description
1 polymer ?
#
loop_
_entity_poly.entity_id
_entity_poly.type
_entity_poly.pdbx_seq_one_letter_code
_entity_poly.pdbx_strand_id
1 'polypeptide(L)'
;MAHFVSNKDETARLFKNPVLEYFSHIHPATPFVVYIPVSAYLLYLGFLSVDLVYGILTVLGGVLLWTIFEYSFHRWGFHFPAKSERGKKIIHLIHGIHHDYPRDHTRLVMPLMVSIPLATLFYFIFLFVFGVYHFNVFAGFIIGYMLYDFIHYATHHYKMTSRHGRFLKEYHLRHHYTDSETAYGISSPLWDFLFRTLPPFVYEERKASAE
;
A
#
# COMPACT_ATOMS: atom_id res chain seq x y z
N MET A 1 18.21 5.86 7.97
CA MET A 1 17.94 4.78 8.96
C MET A 1 16.56 5.04 9.54
N ALA A 2 15.66 4.08 9.49
CA ALA A 2 14.39 4.16 10.18
C ALA A 2 14.65 4.23 11.69
N HIS A 3 14.09 5.23 12.36
CA HIS A 3 14.17 5.37 13.80
C HIS A 3 12.99 4.61 14.42
N PHE A 4 13.15 3.33 14.69
CA PHE A 4 12.17 2.58 15.45
C PHE A 4 12.09 3.15 16.87
N VAL A 5 10.88 3.53 17.30
CA VAL A 5 10.61 4.11 18.63
C VAL A 5 9.89 3.09 19.50
N SER A 6 8.79 2.49 19.03
CA SER A 6 7.98 1.58 19.84
C SER A 6 7.24 0.54 19.00
N ASN A 7 7.15 -0.68 19.56
CA ASN A 7 6.36 -1.78 18.99
C ASN A 7 5.05 -2.02 19.77
N LYS A 8 4.62 -1.05 20.56
CA LYS A 8 3.31 -1.07 21.20
C LYS A 8 2.27 -0.46 20.26
N ASP A 9 1.02 -0.80 20.45
CA ASP A 9 -0.10 -0.13 19.79
C ASP A 9 -0.35 1.22 20.50
N GLU A 10 0.47 2.19 20.12
CA GLU A 10 0.44 3.55 20.65
C GLU A 10 0.73 4.55 19.55
N THR A 11 0.21 5.76 19.71
CA THR A 11 0.31 6.83 18.73
C THR A 11 1.10 8.01 19.23
N ALA A 12 1.87 8.66 18.36
CA ALA A 12 2.53 9.94 18.64
C ALA A 12 1.70 11.10 18.09
N ARG A 13 1.68 12.22 18.80
CA ARG A 13 1.04 13.44 18.31
C ARG A 13 1.88 14.07 17.19
N LEU A 14 1.29 14.22 15.99
CA LEU A 14 1.95 14.79 14.82
C LEU A 14 1.71 16.30 14.67
N PHE A 15 0.50 16.76 14.97
CA PHE A 15 0.10 18.14 14.74
C PHE A 15 -0.25 18.88 16.05
N LYS A 16 0.25 20.12 16.18
CA LYS A 16 -0.19 21.01 17.26
C LYS A 16 -1.67 21.42 17.08
N ASN A 17 -2.11 21.57 15.82
CA ASN A 17 -3.50 21.87 15.51
C ASN A 17 -4.37 20.65 15.77
N PRO A 18 -5.41 20.73 16.63
CA PRO A 18 -6.25 19.59 16.99
C PRO A 18 -7.10 19.06 15.83
N VAL A 19 -7.46 19.89 14.89
CA VAL A 19 -8.23 19.49 13.70
C VAL A 19 -7.37 18.65 12.77
N LEU A 20 -6.12 19.08 12.49
CA LEU A 20 -5.18 18.29 11.67
C LEU A 20 -4.81 16.98 12.36
N GLU A 21 -4.63 17.01 13.69
CA GLU A 21 -4.36 15.80 14.46
C GLU A 21 -5.51 14.81 14.37
N TYR A 22 -6.75 15.26 14.55
CA TYR A 22 -7.94 14.41 14.42
C TYR A 22 -8.02 13.72 13.06
N PHE A 23 -7.76 14.45 11.97
CA PHE A 23 -7.79 13.90 10.62
C PHE A 23 -6.55 13.09 10.23
N SER A 24 -5.50 13.08 11.05
CA SER A 24 -4.34 12.21 10.86
C SER A 24 -4.58 10.77 11.34
N HIS A 25 -5.67 10.54 12.07
CA HIS A 25 -6.09 9.22 12.54
C HIS A 25 -7.24 8.70 11.73
N ILE A 26 -7.23 7.42 11.43
CA ILE A 26 -8.30 6.74 10.71
C ILE A 26 -8.50 5.33 11.25
N HIS A 27 -9.74 4.90 11.37
CA HIS A 27 -10.03 3.51 11.69
C HIS A 27 -9.65 2.61 10.51
N PRO A 28 -8.94 1.49 10.72
CA PRO A 28 -8.43 0.65 9.62
C PRO A 28 -9.51 0.06 8.71
N ALA A 29 -10.76 -0.05 9.17
CA ALA A 29 -11.88 -0.47 8.34
C ALA A 29 -12.43 0.63 7.41
N THR A 30 -12.07 1.90 7.63
CA THR A 30 -12.66 3.03 6.88
C THR A 30 -12.44 2.96 5.37
N PRO A 31 -11.24 2.63 4.84
CA PRO A 31 -11.06 2.46 3.40
C PRO A 31 -12.01 1.42 2.81
N PHE A 32 -12.26 0.32 3.50
CA PHE A 32 -13.16 -0.75 3.03
C PHE A 32 -14.61 -0.29 3.00
N VAL A 33 -15.06 0.42 4.04
CA VAL A 33 -16.44 0.97 4.11
C VAL A 33 -16.69 1.94 2.95
N VAL A 34 -15.70 2.75 2.58
CA VAL A 34 -15.81 3.73 1.50
C VAL A 34 -15.62 3.07 0.12
N TYR A 35 -14.57 2.28 -0.05
CA TYR A 35 -14.16 1.84 -1.39
C TYR A 35 -14.81 0.53 -1.85
N ILE A 36 -15.37 -0.31 -0.97
CA ILE A 36 -16.16 -1.47 -1.42
C ILE A 36 -17.39 -1.05 -2.25
N PRO A 37 -18.27 -0.14 -1.75
CA PRO A 37 -19.42 0.27 -2.55
C PRO A 37 -19.02 1.05 -3.82
N VAL A 38 -17.94 1.85 -3.76
CA VAL A 38 -17.41 2.53 -4.95
C VAL A 38 -16.94 1.52 -5.99
N SER A 39 -16.14 0.53 -5.60
CA SER A 39 -15.66 -0.52 -6.51
C SER A 39 -16.80 -1.36 -7.08
N ALA A 40 -17.79 -1.71 -6.27
CA ALA A 40 -18.97 -2.46 -6.73
C ALA A 40 -19.75 -1.67 -7.79
N TYR A 41 -19.95 -0.37 -7.59
CA TYR A 41 -20.61 0.49 -8.55
C TYR A 41 -19.82 0.65 -9.85
N LEU A 42 -18.51 0.86 -9.76
CA LEU A 42 -17.63 0.94 -10.92
C LEU A 42 -17.61 -0.37 -11.74
N LEU A 43 -17.57 -1.52 -11.05
CA LEU A 43 -17.66 -2.83 -11.72
C LEU A 43 -19.01 -3.00 -12.42
N TYR A 44 -20.11 -2.61 -11.78
CA TYR A 44 -21.43 -2.64 -12.40
C TYR A 44 -21.45 -1.81 -13.71
N LEU A 45 -21.01 -0.57 -13.68
CA LEU A 45 -20.93 0.29 -14.88
C LEU A 45 -19.98 -0.30 -15.93
N GLY A 46 -18.83 -0.82 -15.50
CA GLY A 46 -17.83 -1.40 -16.39
C GLY A 46 -18.33 -2.63 -17.12
N PHE A 47 -18.98 -3.58 -16.42
CA PHE A 47 -19.56 -4.76 -17.06
C PHE A 47 -20.80 -4.51 -17.90
N LEU A 48 -21.45 -3.34 -17.77
CA LEU A 48 -22.45 -2.88 -18.72
C LEU A 48 -21.84 -2.31 -20.02
N SER A 49 -20.59 -1.88 -19.96
CA SER A 49 -19.92 -1.13 -21.04
C SER A 49 -19.04 -1.98 -21.94
N VAL A 50 -18.59 -3.17 -21.47
CA VAL A 50 -17.67 -4.05 -22.18
C VAL A 50 -18.03 -5.52 -21.99
N ASP A 51 -17.58 -6.39 -22.93
CA ASP A 51 -17.76 -7.82 -22.82
C ASP A 51 -17.10 -8.40 -21.56
N LEU A 52 -17.67 -9.48 -21.03
CA LEU A 52 -17.25 -10.11 -19.78
C LEU A 52 -15.74 -10.43 -19.75
N VAL A 53 -15.18 -10.96 -20.83
CA VAL A 53 -13.75 -11.34 -20.89
C VAL A 53 -12.87 -10.09 -20.79
N TYR A 54 -13.16 -9.06 -21.58
CA TYR A 54 -12.41 -7.79 -21.50
C TYR A 54 -12.62 -7.08 -20.14
N GLY A 55 -13.82 -7.17 -19.57
CA GLY A 55 -14.11 -6.67 -18.24
C GLY A 55 -13.23 -7.33 -17.19
N ILE A 56 -13.14 -8.65 -17.16
CA ILE A 56 -12.28 -9.40 -16.22
C ILE A 56 -10.81 -9.05 -16.44
N LEU A 57 -10.32 -9.08 -17.68
CA LEU A 57 -8.91 -8.78 -17.99
C LEU A 57 -8.52 -7.37 -17.56
N THR A 58 -9.41 -6.40 -17.76
CA THR A 58 -9.13 -5.00 -17.37
C THR A 58 -9.19 -4.78 -15.86
N VAL A 59 -10.06 -5.48 -15.12
CA VAL A 59 -10.02 -5.50 -13.66
C VAL A 59 -8.70 -6.08 -13.15
N LEU A 60 -8.27 -7.23 -13.67
CA LEU A 60 -6.97 -7.83 -13.31
C LEU A 60 -5.79 -6.92 -13.68
N GLY A 61 -5.87 -6.26 -14.84
CA GLY A 61 -4.92 -5.22 -15.24
C GLY A 61 -4.86 -4.06 -14.24
N GLY A 62 -6.01 -3.62 -13.74
CA GLY A 62 -6.09 -2.59 -12.69
C GLY A 62 -5.43 -3.02 -11.38
N VAL A 63 -5.68 -4.26 -10.93
CA VAL A 63 -4.98 -4.82 -9.75
C VAL A 63 -3.47 -4.86 -9.98
N LEU A 64 -3.01 -5.29 -11.14
CA LEU A 64 -1.59 -5.31 -11.50
C LEU A 64 -0.99 -3.90 -11.52
N LEU A 65 -1.72 -2.90 -12.07
CA LEU A 65 -1.31 -1.50 -12.04
C LEU A 65 -1.19 -0.97 -10.61
N TRP A 66 -2.04 -1.40 -9.69
CA TRP A 66 -1.87 -1.06 -8.27
C TRP A 66 -0.55 -1.63 -7.73
N THR A 67 -0.22 -2.88 -7.99
CA THR A 67 0.99 -3.49 -7.41
C THR A 67 2.28 -2.79 -7.84
N ILE A 68 2.38 -2.33 -9.12
CA ILE A 68 3.54 -1.53 -9.54
C ILE A 68 3.50 -0.13 -8.97
N PHE A 69 2.31 0.46 -8.80
CA PHE A 69 2.16 1.76 -8.16
C PHE A 69 2.57 1.68 -6.68
N GLU A 70 2.07 0.69 -5.94
CA GLU A 70 2.45 0.39 -4.55
C GLU A 70 3.99 0.34 -4.40
N TYR A 71 4.64 -0.53 -5.18
CA TYR A 71 6.09 -0.68 -5.17
C TYR A 71 6.82 0.64 -5.48
N SER A 72 6.40 1.31 -6.56
CA SER A 72 7.05 2.54 -7.03
C SER A 72 6.89 3.67 -6.01
N PHE A 73 5.70 3.81 -5.47
CA PHE A 73 5.39 4.86 -4.50
C PHE A 73 6.07 4.58 -3.14
N HIS A 74 6.12 3.32 -2.71
CA HIS A 74 6.85 2.93 -1.52
C HIS A 74 8.35 3.24 -1.67
N ARG A 75 8.98 2.79 -2.76
CA ARG A 75 10.41 2.96 -3.00
C ARG A 75 10.82 4.41 -3.24
N TRP A 76 10.17 5.10 -4.17
CA TRP A 76 10.59 6.42 -4.62
C TRP A 76 9.79 7.57 -4.04
N GLY A 77 8.62 7.33 -3.50
CA GLY A 77 7.80 8.30 -2.80
C GLY A 77 8.08 8.30 -1.30
N PHE A 78 7.84 7.20 -0.63
CA PHE A 78 7.95 7.08 0.83
C PHE A 78 9.40 7.02 1.34
N HIS A 79 10.27 6.34 0.61
CA HIS A 79 11.71 6.26 0.91
C HIS A 79 12.55 7.27 0.11
N PHE A 80 11.93 8.36 -0.39
CA PHE A 80 12.64 9.40 -1.11
C PHE A 80 13.73 10.06 -0.23
N PRO A 81 15.01 10.10 -0.66
CA PRO A 81 16.11 10.66 0.13
C PRO A 81 16.09 12.19 0.09
N ALA A 82 15.13 12.81 0.77
CA ALA A 82 14.95 14.25 0.81
C ALA A 82 16.18 14.94 1.45
N LYS A 83 16.72 15.94 0.76
CA LYS A 83 17.89 16.72 1.22
C LYS A 83 17.50 17.89 2.10
N SER A 84 16.33 18.51 1.87
CA SER A 84 15.88 19.66 2.65
C SER A 84 15.17 19.22 3.93
N GLU A 85 15.26 20.02 4.99
CA GLU A 85 14.56 19.76 6.26
C GLU A 85 13.02 19.70 6.09
N ARG A 86 12.46 20.50 5.19
CA ARG A 86 11.03 20.42 4.84
C ARG A 86 10.68 19.09 4.19
N GLY A 87 11.51 18.65 3.24
CA GLY A 87 11.32 17.36 2.57
C GLY A 87 11.42 16.19 3.54
N LYS A 88 12.42 16.16 4.42
CA LYS A 88 12.57 15.15 5.48
C LYS A 88 11.33 15.07 6.37
N LYS A 89 10.79 16.23 6.78
CA LYS A 89 9.56 16.30 7.59
C LYS A 89 8.34 15.75 6.84
N ILE A 90 8.22 16.03 5.54
CA ILE A 90 7.11 15.50 4.72
C ILE A 90 7.22 13.98 4.60
N ILE A 91 8.40 13.44 4.26
CA ILE A 91 8.62 11.99 4.18
C ILE A 91 8.35 11.31 5.51
N HIS A 92 8.85 11.89 6.62
CA HIS A 92 8.58 11.37 7.95
C HIS A 92 7.08 11.37 8.28
N LEU A 93 6.35 12.43 7.94
CA LEU A 93 4.91 12.53 8.18
C LEU A 93 4.10 11.52 7.35
N ILE A 94 4.52 11.25 6.11
CA ILE A 94 3.79 10.36 5.21
C ILE A 94 4.04 8.88 5.54
N HIS A 95 5.28 8.53 5.90
CA HIS A 95 5.68 7.13 6.06
C HIS A 95 6.66 6.89 7.23
N GLY A 96 7.54 7.85 7.54
CA GLY A 96 8.52 7.68 8.62
C GLY A 96 7.88 7.44 9.98
N ILE A 97 6.74 8.07 10.26
CA ILE A 97 5.99 7.83 11.51
C ILE A 97 5.51 6.37 11.62
N HIS A 98 5.17 5.73 10.50
CA HIS A 98 4.82 4.33 10.47
C HIS A 98 6.03 3.41 10.77
N HIS A 99 7.24 3.78 10.34
CA HIS A 99 8.46 3.09 10.73
C HIS A 99 8.80 3.29 12.21
N ASP A 100 8.51 4.47 12.79
CA ASP A 100 8.73 4.75 14.21
C ASP A 100 7.73 4.01 15.10
N TYR A 101 6.47 3.90 14.69
CA TYR A 101 5.35 3.27 15.39
C TYR A 101 4.60 2.28 14.49
N PRO A 102 5.21 1.16 14.11
CA PRO A 102 4.66 0.26 13.09
C PRO A 102 3.37 -0.45 13.54
N ARG A 103 3.03 -0.40 14.81
CA ARG A 103 1.80 -0.96 15.36
C ARG A 103 0.74 0.06 15.74
N ASP A 104 0.90 1.33 15.39
CA ASP A 104 -0.17 2.32 15.51
C ASP A 104 -1.31 2.00 14.53
N HIS A 105 -2.35 1.32 15.02
CA HIS A 105 -3.49 0.88 14.20
C HIS A 105 -4.28 2.04 13.57
N THR A 106 -4.09 3.27 14.04
CA THR A 106 -4.80 4.46 13.56
C THR A 106 -4.10 5.17 12.41
N ARG A 107 -2.86 4.77 12.06
CA ARG A 107 -2.02 5.43 11.04
C ARG A 107 -1.39 4.46 10.03
N LEU A 108 -1.91 3.24 9.97
CA LEU A 108 -1.45 2.22 9.01
C LEU A 108 -2.05 2.42 7.63
N VAL A 109 -3.32 2.82 7.56
CA VAL A 109 -4.05 3.00 6.30
C VAL A 109 -4.13 4.48 5.94
N MET A 110 -4.25 4.78 4.64
CA MET A 110 -4.25 6.15 4.15
C MET A 110 -5.50 6.91 4.59
N PRO A 111 -5.37 8.09 5.24
CA PRO A 111 -6.52 8.92 5.61
C PRO A 111 -7.36 9.35 4.40
N LEU A 112 -8.69 9.41 4.57
CA LEU A 112 -9.62 9.77 3.48
C LEU A 112 -9.33 11.14 2.86
N MET A 113 -8.81 12.08 3.64
CA MET A 113 -8.37 13.40 3.15
C MET A 113 -7.29 13.30 2.07
N VAL A 114 -6.52 12.23 2.05
CA VAL A 114 -5.47 11.97 1.06
C VAL A 114 -5.97 11.00 0.00
N SER A 115 -6.60 9.90 0.42
CA SER A 115 -7.01 8.83 -0.51
C SER A 115 -8.13 9.27 -1.47
N ILE A 116 -9.09 10.09 -1.05
CA ILE A 116 -10.19 10.55 -1.94
C ILE A 116 -9.67 11.48 -3.05
N PRO A 117 -8.91 12.56 -2.77
CA PRO A 117 -8.35 13.39 -3.84
C PRO A 117 -7.44 12.59 -4.79
N LEU A 118 -6.64 11.67 -4.25
CA LEU A 118 -5.76 10.83 -5.06
C LEU A 118 -6.55 9.85 -5.95
N ALA A 119 -7.58 9.20 -5.41
CA ALA A 119 -8.48 8.34 -6.15
C ALA A 119 -9.22 9.13 -7.26
N THR A 120 -9.66 10.35 -6.96
CA THR A 120 -10.29 11.23 -7.94
C THR A 120 -9.32 11.59 -9.07
N LEU A 121 -8.08 11.93 -8.76
CA LEU A 121 -7.04 12.18 -9.76
C LEU A 121 -6.82 10.95 -10.66
N PHE A 122 -6.65 9.76 -10.08
CA PHE A 122 -6.47 8.53 -10.84
C PHE A 122 -7.69 8.18 -11.67
N TYR A 123 -8.91 8.42 -11.19
CA TYR A 123 -10.12 8.22 -11.97
C TYR A 123 -10.09 9.01 -13.29
N PHE A 124 -9.74 10.29 -13.24
CA PHE A 124 -9.64 11.11 -14.46
C PHE A 124 -8.46 10.71 -15.36
N ILE A 125 -7.32 10.33 -14.79
CA ILE A 125 -6.21 9.79 -15.57
C ILE A 125 -6.65 8.52 -16.29
N PHE A 126 -7.33 7.59 -15.61
CA PHE A 126 -7.77 6.32 -16.19
C PHE A 126 -8.90 6.51 -17.21
N LEU A 127 -9.80 7.45 -16.97
CA LEU A 127 -10.80 7.85 -17.96
C LEU A 127 -10.14 8.30 -19.28
N PHE A 128 -9.11 9.12 -19.18
CA PHE A 128 -8.36 9.61 -20.35
C PHE A 128 -7.54 8.52 -21.04
N VAL A 129 -6.87 7.65 -20.27
CA VAL A 129 -5.93 6.64 -20.81
C VAL A 129 -6.65 5.40 -21.32
N PHE A 130 -7.67 4.92 -20.60
CA PHE A 130 -8.31 3.62 -20.90
C PHE A 130 -9.69 3.73 -21.56
N GLY A 131 -10.21 4.95 -21.74
CA GLY A 131 -11.48 5.17 -22.45
C GLY A 131 -12.61 4.32 -21.87
N VAL A 132 -13.26 3.48 -22.69
CA VAL A 132 -14.38 2.64 -22.31
C VAL A 132 -14.05 1.63 -21.19
N TYR A 133 -12.80 1.26 -21.03
CA TYR A 133 -12.35 0.30 -20.00
C TYR A 133 -12.06 0.93 -18.63
N HIS A 134 -12.09 2.26 -18.52
CA HIS A 134 -11.65 2.98 -17.32
C HIS A 134 -12.38 2.55 -16.05
N PHE A 135 -13.68 2.23 -16.10
CA PHE A 135 -14.43 1.77 -14.94
C PHE A 135 -13.84 0.48 -14.35
N ASN A 136 -13.57 -0.51 -15.21
CA ASN A 136 -13.04 -1.80 -14.81
C ASN A 136 -11.60 -1.71 -14.32
N VAL A 137 -10.75 -0.97 -15.05
CA VAL A 137 -9.34 -0.76 -14.66
C VAL A 137 -9.27 -0.02 -13.32
N PHE A 138 -10.06 1.04 -13.14
CA PHE A 138 -10.04 1.80 -11.90
C PHE A 138 -10.63 1.03 -10.72
N ALA A 139 -11.70 0.25 -10.94
CA ALA A 139 -12.21 -0.66 -9.93
C ALA A 139 -11.14 -1.68 -9.48
N GLY A 140 -10.43 -2.29 -10.44
CA GLY A 140 -9.31 -3.19 -10.16
C GLY A 140 -8.19 -2.50 -9.36
N PHE A 141 -7.85 -1.26 -9.72
CA PHE A 141 -6.84 -0.46 -9.01
C PHE A 141 -7.24 -0.18 -7.55
N ILE A 142 -8.50 0.19 -7.29
CA ILE A 142 -9.01 0.38 -5.93
C ILE A 142 -9.05 -0.95 -5.16
N ILE A 143 -9.43 -2.05 -5.80
CA ILE A 143 -9.40 -3.39 -5.18
C ILE A 143 -7.95 -3.74 -4.78
N GLY A 144 -6.98 -3.46 -5.65
CA GLY A 144 -5.56 -3.63 -5.33
C GLY A 144 -5.14 -2.79 -4.12
N TYR A 145 -5.58 -1.54 -4.02
CA TYR A 145 -5.36 -0.67 -2.87
C TYR A 145 -5.93 -1.27 -1.58
N MET A 146 -7.18 -1.73 -1.60
CA MET A 146 -7.79 -2.34 -0.42
C MET A 146 -7.06 -3.63 0.01
N LEU A 147 -6.63 -4.46 -0.94
CA LEU A 147 -5.84 -5.66 -0.66
C LEU A 147 -4.49 -5.31 -0.03
N TYR A 148 -3.82 -4.28 -0.54
CA TYR A 148 -2.60 -3.74 0.04
C TYR A 148 -2.81 -3.28 1.49
N ASP A 149 -3.82 -2.43 1.75
CA ASP A 149 -4.12 -1.93 3.10
C ASP A 149 -4.42 -3.10 4.07
N PHE A 150 -5.18 -4.12 3.60
CA PHE A 150 -5.47 -5.31 4.40
C PHE A 150 -4.21 -6.11 4.73
N ILE A 151 -3.38 -6.41 3.73
CA ILE A 151 -2.14 -7.19 3.91
C ILE A 151 -1.19 -6.42 4.82
N HIS A 152 -1.00 -5.13 4.59
CA HIS A 152 -0.14 -4.27 5.40
C HIS A 152 -0.59 -4.28 6.87
N TYR A 153 -1.88 -4.04 7.13
CA TYR A 153 -2.43 -4.13 8.47
C TYR A 153 -2.22 -5.51 9.10
N ALA A 154 -2.48 -6.58 8.34
CA ALA A 154 -2.33 -7.95 8.81
C ALA A 154 -0.88 -8.31 9.15
N THR A 155 0.11 -7.80 8.42
CA THR A 155 1.52 -8.05 8.73
C THR A 155 1.93 -7.48 10.09
N HIS A 156 1.35 -6.37 10.52
CA HIS A 156 1.65 -5.74 11.81
C HIS A 156 0.80 -6.30 12.97
N HIS A 157 -0.48 -6.63 12.73
CA HIS A 157 -1.44 -6.90 13.81
C HIS A 157 -1.86 -8.37 13.94
N TYR A 158 -1.85 -9.16 12.85
CA TYR A 158 -2.36 -10.53 12.90
C TYR A 158 -1.26 -11.58 12.97
N LYS A 159 -1.59 -12.70 13.63
CA LYS A 159 -0.78 -13.92 13.58
C LYS A 159 -1.07 -14.66 12.26
N MET A 160 -0.34 -14.30 11.21
CA MET A 160 -0.49 -14.98 9.91
C MET A 160 0.01 -16.42 9.99
N THR A 161 -0.86 -17.39 9.71
CA THR A 161 -0.55 -18.83 9.88
C THR A 161 -0.29 -19.57 8.58
N SER A 162 -0.82 -19.09 7.44
CA SER A 162 -0.53 -19.66 6.14
C SER A 162 0.94 -19.46 5.74
N ARG A 163 1.50 -20.35 4.90
CA ARG A 163 2.88 -20.22 4.40
C ARG A 163 3.10 -18.87 3.71
N HIS A 164 2.19 -18.49 2.82
CA HIS A 164 2.27 -17.23 2.10
C HIS A 164 2.14 -16.02 3.05
N GLY A 165 1.19 -16.06 3.98
CA GLY A 165 1.03 -14.96 4.94
C GLY A 165 2.25 -14.79 5.84
N ARG A 166 2.84 -15.87 6.36
CA ARG A 166 4.09 -15.80 7.15
C ARG A 166 5.23 -15.20 6.35
N PHE A 167 5.36 -15.57 5.08
CA PHE A 167 6.36 -15.01 4.18
C PHE A 167 6.16 -13.48 4.01
N LEU A 168 4.96 -13.02 3.66
CA LEU A 168 4.69 -11.58 3.51
C LEU A 168 4.91 -10.82 4.81
N LYS A 169 4.53 -11.40 5.96
CA LYS A 169 4.78 -10.80 7.26
C LYS A 169 6.28 -10.66 7.54
N GLU A 170 7.06 -11.71 7.39
CA GLU A 170 8.51 -11.67 7.59
C GLU A 170 9.16 -10.69 6.62
N TYR A 171 8.75 -10.72 5.35
CA TYR A 171 9.23 -9.86 4.29
C TYR A 171 9.08 -8.38 4.65
N HIS A 172 7.87 -7.97 5.06
CA HIS A 172 7.58 -6.59 5.45
C HIS A 172 8.22 -6.20 6.79
N LEU A 173 8.24 -7.09 7.79
CA LEU A 173 8.89 -6.78 9.06
C LEU A 173 10.42 -6.64 8.94
N ARG A 174 11.07 -7.33 8.01
CA ARG A 174 12.49 -7.11 7.72
C ARG A 174 12.74 -5.75 7.10
N HIS A 175 11.85 -5.25 6.25
CA HIS A 175 11.89 -3.89 5.75
C HIS A 175 11.85 -2.86 6.90
N HIS A 176 11.00 -3.08 7.90
CA HIS A 176 10.93 -2.19 9.08
C HIS A 176 12.14 -2.26 9.99
N TYR A 177 12.62 -3.46 10.29
CA TYR A 177 13.56 -3.66 11.41
C TYR A 177 14.97 -4.01 10.99
N THR A 178 15.21 -4.42 9.75
CA THR A 178 16.53 -4.89 9.31
C THR A 178 17.11 -3.98 8.23
N ASP A 179 16.39 -3.80 7.12
CA ASP A 179 16.88 -3.06 5.96
C ASP A 179 15.73 -2.39 5.20
N SER A 180 15.55 -1.10 5.40
CA SER A 180 14.53 -0.30 4.75
C SER A 180 14.81 0.05 3.28
N GLU A 181 15.96 -0.39 2.73
CA GLU A 181 16.33 -0.19 1.33
C GLU A 181 16.00 -1.41 0.45
N THR A 182 15.31 -2.41 1.02
CA THR A 182 14.83 -3.62 0.35
C THR A 182 13.38 -3.91 0.70
N ALA A 183 12.75 -4.88 0.01
CA ALA A 183 11.40 -5.35 0.32
C ALA A 183 10.32 -4.25 0.29
N TYR A 184 10.28 -3.48 -0.80
CA TYR A 184 9.31 -2.40 -0.96
C TYR A 184 7.89 -2.89 -1.32
N GLY A 185 7.75 -4.06 -1.94
CA GLY A 185 6.45 -4.65 -2.26
C GLY A 185 5.81 -5.29 -1.03
N ILE A 186 4.68 -4.77 -0.56
CA ILE A 186 3.96 -5.28 0.61
C ILE A 186 3.02 -6.41 0.23
N SER A 187 2.25 -6.22 -0.84
CA SER A 187 1.30 -7.23 -1.31
C SER A 187 1.96 -8.37 -2.10
N SER A 188 3.14 -8.13 -2.69
CA SER A 188 3.85 -9.09 -3.51
C SER A 188 5.33 -8.71 -3.68
N PRO A 189 6.28 -9.67 -3.65
CA PRO A 189 7.70 -9.44 -3.93
C PRO A 189 8.02 -9.34 -5.43
N LEU A 190 7.00 -9.34 -6.32
CA LEU A 190 7.18 -9.40 -7.77
C LEU A 190 8.10 -8.29 -8.30
N TRP A 191 7.82 -7.06 -7.90
CA TRP A 191 8.57 -5.90 -8.38
C TRP A 191 9.95 -5.80 -7.73
N ASP A 192 10.08 -6.22 -6.46
CA ASP A 192 11.40 -6.33 -5.82
C ASP A 192 12.29 -7.34 -6.55
N PHE A 193 11.72 -8.45 -7.03
CA PHE A 193 12.44 -9.40 -7.86
C PHE A 193 12.90 -8.78 -9.18
N LEU A 194 12.00 -8.08 -9.90
CA LEU A 194 12.31 -7.46 -11.19
C LEU A 194 13.31 -6.31 -11.07
N PHE A 195 13.21 -5.50 -10.02
CA PHE A 195 14.07 -4.34 -9.77
C PHE A 195 15.25 -4.63 -8.83
N ARG A 196 15.48 -5.90 -8.48
CA ARG A 196 16.61 -6.39 -7.68
C ARG A 196 16.69 -5.75 -6.29
N THR A 197 15.55 -5.56 -5.65
CA THR A 197 15.42 -5.06 -4.27
C THR A 197 14.91 -6.11 -3.30
N LEU A 198 15.06 -7.41 -3.66
CA LEU A 198 14.76 -8.52 -2.75
C LEU A 198 15.73 -8.52 -1.57
N PRO A 199 15.25 -8.73 -0.34
CA PRO A 199 16.13 -8.86 0.83
C PRO A 199 16.95 -10.16 0.77
N PRO A 200 18.18 -10.17 1.34
CA PRO A 200 19.12 -11.30 1.23
C PRO A 200 18.56 -12.67 1.64
N PHE A 201 17.70 -12.72 2.66
CA PHE A 201 17.15 -13.99 3.15
C PHE A 201 16.33 -14.77 2.09
N VAL A 202 15.71 -14.07 1.15
CA VAL A 202 14.94 -14.71 0.07
C VAL A 202 15.87 -15.49 -0.86
N TYR A 203 17.10 -15.02 -1.05
CA TYR A 203 18.11 -15.74 -1.84
C TYR A 203 18.69 -16.93 -1.09
N GLU A 204 18.85 -16.82 0.24
CA GLU A 204 19.35 -17.91 1.10
C GLU A 204 18.35 -19.08 1.17
N GLU A 205 17.05 -18.78 1.36
CA GLU A 205 16.00 -19.81 1.32
C GLU A 205 15.91 -20.54 -0.02
N ARG A 206 16.10 -19.82 -1.14
CA ARG A 206 16.14 -20.44 -2.47
C ARG A 206 17.31 -21.38 -2.67
N LYS A 207 18.49 -21.05 -2.13
CA LYS A 207 19.67 -21.93 -2.18
C LYS A 207 19.44 -23.19 -1.35
N ALA A 208 18.97 -23.04 -0.10
CA ALA A 208 18.68 -24.16 0.78
C ALA A 208 17.58 -25.12 0.28
N SER A 209 16.68 -24.65 -0.59
CA SER A 209 15.62 -25.47 -1.22
C SER A 209 16.06 -26.13 -2.53
N ALA A 210 17.23 -25.80 -3.06
CA ALA A 210 17.80 -26.35 -4.28
C ALA A 210 18.89 -27.42 -4.04
N GLU A 211 19.36 -27.53 -2.79
CA GLU A 211 20.25 -28.58 -2.27
C GLU A 211 19.43 -29.72 -1.64
#